data_d0fbd9288d2994e283aae2c8431a236d
#
_entry.id   d0fbd9288d2994e283aae2c8431a236d
#
_cell.length_a   1.000
_cell.length_b   1.000
_cell.length_c   1.000
_cell.angle_alpha   90.00
_cell.angle_beta   90.00
_cell.angle_gamma   90.00
#
_symmetry.space_group_name_H-M   'P 1'
#
loop_
_entity.id
_entity.type
_entity.pdbx_description
1 polymer ?
#
loop_
_entity_poly.entity_id
_entity_poly.type
_entity_poly.pdbx_seq_one_letter_code
_entity_poly.pdbx_strand_id
1 'polypeptide(L)'
;MSVKIKVENLNAWYGRNHVLKDINIEIKANKITAIIGPSGCGKSTFIRCLNRLHEVVPGAQVKGHVWVDGQDLYALGVDPTEVRHRIGMVFQKPNPFPTMSIFENVAVGVRIHGLKPGVKLEEIVERSLRMAALWEEVSDRLYTSGVSLSGGQQQRLCIARALAVEPEVLLLDEPCASLDPISTLKIEDLLVELKKNYTIVIVTHNMQQAARVSDYTAFLLDGELVEYGPTPEIFTRPQDKRTEDYITGRFG
;
A
#
# COMPACT_ATOMS: atom_id res chain seq x y z
N MET A 1 12.05 -18.08 -2.19
CA MET A 1 11.66 -16.69 -1.82
C MET A 1 10.94 -16.76 -0.49
N SER A 2 11.31 -15.88 0.47
CA SER A 2 10.68 -15.86 1.79
C SER A 2 9.29 -15.21 1.73
N VAL A 3 8.39 -15.66 2.61
CA VAL A 3 7.09 -15.04 2.85
C VAL A 3 7.30 -13.88 3.82
N LYS A 4 6.79 -12.69 3.47
CA LYS A 4 6.82 -11.51 4.35
C LYS A 4 5.54 -11.40 5.17
N ILE A 5 4.39 -11.58 4.51
CA ILE A 5 3.08 -11.52 5.17
C ILE A 5 2.35 -12.84 4.87
N LYS A 6 1.85 -13.48 5.92
CA LYS A 6 0.96 -14.63 5.81
C LYS A 6 -0.39 -14.27 6.42
N VAL A 7 -1.44 -14.46 5.67
CA VAL A 7 -2.82 -14.22 6.11
C VAL A 7 -3.54 -15.55 6.20
N GLU A 8 -4.20 -15.81 7.34
CA GLU A 8 -4.90 -17.06 7.61
C GLU A 8 -6.31 -16.78 8.12
N ASN A 9 -7.30 -17.32 7.39
CA ASN A 9 -8.72 -17.27 7.71
C ASN A 9 -9.20 -15.84 8.06
N LEU A 10 -8.71 -14.84 7.31
CA LEU A 10 -9.01 -13.44 7.58
C LEU A 10 -10.45 -13.13 7.17
N ASN A 11 -11.22 -12.70 8.14
CA ASN A 11 -12.58 -12.24 7.99
C ASN A 11 -12.71 -10.82 8.55
N ALA A 12 -13.45 -9.93 7.85
CA ALA A 12 -13.63 -8.56 8.29
C ALA A 12 -15.05 -8.07 8.07
N TRP A 13 -15.53 -7.25 9.00
CA TRP A 13 -16.90 -6.70 8.99
C TRP A 13 -16.89 -5.19 9.25
N TYR A 14 -17.90 -4.51 8.71
CA TYR A 14 -18.34 -3.19 9.14
C TYR A 14 -19.76 -3.33 9.68
N GLY A 15 -19.93 -3.27 11.01
CA GLY A 15 -21.19 -3.59 11.65
C GLY A 15 -21.66 -5.02 11.32
N ARG A 16 -22.77 -5.16 10.59
CA ARG A 16 -23.31 -6.46 10.14
C ARG A 16 -22.83 -6.88 8.76
N ASN A 17 -22.16 -6.01 8.02
CA ASN A 17 -21.71 -6.29 6.66
C ASN A 17 -20.40 -7.10 6.68
N HIS A 18 -20.43 -8.36 6.24
CA HIS A 18 -19.28 -9.24 6.12
C HIS A 18 -18.56 -8.94 4.78
N VAL A 19 -17.44 -8.22 4.84
CA VAL A 19 -16.73 -7.67 3.67
C VAL A 19 -15.60 -8.56 3.19
N LEU A 20 -14.87 -9.21 4.12
CA LEU A 20 -13.82 -10.19 3.76
C LEU A 20 -14.20 -11.54 4.34
N LYS A 21 -14.09 -12.59 3.52
CA LYS A 21 -14.56 -13.92 3.83
C LYS A 21 -13.43 -14.92 3.65
N ASP A 22 -12.87 -15.37 4.76
CA ASP A 22 -11.89 -16.46 4.83
C ASP A 22 -10.68 -16.29 3.90
N ILE A 23 -10.09 -15.09 3.86
CA ILE A 23 -8.95 -14.79 3.01
C ILE A 23 -7.71 -15.52 3.53
N ASN A 24 -7.08 -16.28 2.64
CA ASN A 24 -5.83 -17.01 2.89
C ASN A 24 -4.83 -16.66 1.79
N ILE A 25 -3.69 -16.01 2.11
CA ILE A 25 -2.70 -15.58 1.14
C ILE A 25 -1.30 -15.44 1.76
N GLU A 26 -0.27 -15.74 0.97
CA GLU A 26 1.13 -15.49 1.32
C GLU A 26 1.77 -14.45 0.42
N ILE A 27 2.09 -13.29 0.94
CA ILE A 27 2.75 -12.20 0.22
C ILE A 27 4.27 -12.35 0.35
N LYS A 28 4.95 -12.38 -0.79
CA LYS A 28 6.40 -12.63 -0.86
C LYS A 28 7.21 -11.36 -0.55
N ALA A 29 8.33 -11.53 0.17
CA ALA A 29 9.24 -10.45 0.53
C ALA A 29 9.89 -9.81 -0.71
N ASN A 30 10.04 -8.49 -0.67
CA ASN A 30 10.68 -7.67 -1.72
C ASN A 30 10.07 -7.91 -3.11
N LYS A 31 8.75 -8.02 -3.14
CA LYS A 31 7.93 -8.18 -4.35
C LYS A 31 6.76 -7.20 -4.31
N ILE A 32 6.22 -6.90 -5.48
CA ILE A 32 4.97 -6.18 -5.63
C ILE A 32 3.85 -7.19 -5.81
N THR A 33 2.89 -7.20 -4.90
CA THR A 33 1.64 -7.94 -5.02
C THR A 33 0.51 -6.99 -5.34
N ALA A 34 -0.12 -7.14 -6.50
CA ALA A 34 -1.32 -6.40 -6.87
C ALA A 34 -2.57 -7.11 -6.36
N ILE A 35 -3.49 -6.34 -5.78
CA ILE A 35 -4.84 -6.79 -5.43
C ILE A 35 -5.81 -6.16 -6.42
N ILE A 36 -6.43 -6.98 -7.27
CA ILE A 36 -7.38 -6.54 -8.29
C ILE A 36 -8.79 -7.06 -7.99
N GLY A 37 -9.80 -6.47 -8.63
CA GLY A 37 -11.20 -6.87 -8.48
C GLY A 37 -12.15 -5.69 -8.67
N PRO A 38 -13.46 -5.92 -8.80
CA PRO A 38 -14.47 -4.88 -9.00
C PRO A 38 -14.56 -3.93 -7.79
N SER A 39 -15.16 -2.76 -8.01
CA SER A 39 -15.42 -1.82 -6.92
C SER A 39 -16.29 -2.44 -5.85
N GLY A 40 -15.95 -2.21 -4.56
CA GLY A 40 -16.69 -2.74 -3.43
C GLY A 40 -16.39 -4.20 -3.04
N CYS A 41 -15.56 -4.95 -3.77
CA CYS A 41 -15.26 -6.36 -3.45
C CYS A 41 -14.37 -6.58 -2.22
N GLY A 42 -13.91 -5.52 -1.52
CA GLY A 42 -13.15 -5.64 -0.27
C GLY A 42 -11.65 -5.32 -0.34
N LYS A 43 -11.10 -4.92 -1.50
CA LYS A 43 -9.64 -4.65 -1.68
C LYS A 43 -9.06 -3.68 -0.66
N SER A 44 -9.66 -2.49 -0.52
CA SER A 44 -9.20 -1.48 0.44
C SER A 44 -9.38 -1.95 1.89
N THR A 45 -10.42 -2.74 2.17
CA THR A 45 -10.59 -3.36 3.49
C THR A 45 -9.48 -4.35 3.76
N PHE A 46 -9.12 -5.18 2.78
CA PHE A 46 -8.05 -6.16 2.90
C PHE A 46 -6.73 -5.49 3.28
N ILE A 47 -6.26 -4.49 2.52
CA ILE A 47 -4.97 -3.85 2.84
C ILE A 47 -5.02 -3.09 4.18
N ARG A 48 -6.17 -2.53 4.58
CA ARG A 48 -6.34 -1.91 5.90
C ARG A 48 -6.31 -2.91 7.04
N CYS A 49 -6.67 -4.17 6.80
CA CYS A 49 -6.48 -5.23 7.79
C CYS A 49 -4.99 -5.60 7.95
N LEU A 50 -4.16 -5.47 6.91
CA LEU A 50 -2.72 -5.79 6.98
C LEU A 50 -1.95 -4.87 7.94
N ASN A 51 -2.43 -3.63 8.19
CA ASN A 51 -1.80 -2.70 9.13
C ASN A 51 -2.72 -2.27 10.29
N ARG A 52 -3.80 -3.01 10.53
CA ARG A 52 -4.77 -2.74 11.61
C ARG A 52 -5.50 -1.38 11.49
N LEU A 53 -5.46 -0.75 10.29
CA LEU A 53 -6.18 0.50 10.08
C LEU A 53 -7.70 0.30 9.99
N HIS A 54 -8.16 -0.93 9.69
CA HIS A 54 -9.57 -1.29 9.70
C HIS A 54 -10.24 -1.02 11.08
N GLU A 55 -9.51 -1.27 12.16
CA GLU A 55 -10.00 -1.14 13.55
C GLU A 55 -10.34 0.29 13.97
N VAL A 56 -9.86 1.31 13.25
CA VAL A 56 -10.20 2.72 13.59
C VAL A 56 -11.61 3.10 13.17
N VAL A 57 -12.27 2.25 12.36
CA VAL A 57 -13.65 2.49 11.93
C VAL A 57 -14.61 1.97 13.01
N PRO A 58 -15.51 2.81 13.55
CA PRO A 58 -16.47 2.36 14.56
C PRO A 58 -17.29 1.16 14.10
N GLY A 59 -17.35 0.11 14.93
CA GLY A 59 -18.08 -1.12 14.63
C GLY A 59 -17.39 -2.08 13.67
N ALA A 60 -16.14 -1.78 13.26
CA ALA A 60 -15.33 -2.71 12.49
C ALA A 60 -14.90 -3.91 13.35
N GLN A 61 -14.87 -5.08 12.76
CA GLN A 61 -14.41 -6.32 13.39
C GLN A 61 -13.52 -7.09 12.44
N VAL A 62 -12.50 -7.77 13.00
CA VAL A 62 -11.58 -8.66 12.30
C VAL A 62 -11.50 -9.99 13.04
N LYS A 63 -11.47 -11.10 12.30
CA LYS A 63 -11.15 -12.44 12.81
C LYS A 63 -10.14 -13.10 11.87
N GLY A 64 -9.37 -14.05 12.37
CA GLY A 64 -8.28 -14.68 11.66
C GLY A 64 -6.93 -14.06 12.06
N HIS A 65 -5.90 -14.35 11.29
CA HIS A 65 -4.53 -13.98 11.63
C HIS A 65 -3.83 -13.27 10.46
N VAL A 66 -2.99 -12.30 10.78
CA VAL A 66 -2.06 -11.65 9.86
C VAL A 66 -0.67 -11.71 10.47
N TRP A 67 0.17 -12.53 9.88
CA TRP A 67 1.55 -12.73 10.34
C TRP A 67 2.51 -11.89 9.50
N VAL A 68 3.41 -11.18 10.15
CA VAL A 68 4.53 -10.49 9.50
C VAL A 68 5.82 -10.95 10.14
N ASP A 69 6.70 -11.58 9.37
CA ASP A 69 7.93 -12.21 9.86
C ASP A 69 7.70 -13.12 11.07
N GLY A 70 6.59 -13.88 11.07
CA GLY A 70 6.25 -14.82 12.14
C GLY A 70 5.59 -14.20 13.36
N GLN A 71 5.34 -12.90 13.40
CA GLN A 71 4.56 -12.22 14.44
C GLN A 71 3.12 -12.01 13.99
N ASP A 72 2.15 -12.55 14.73
CA ASP A 72 0.73 -12.26 14.51
C ASP A 72 0.41 -10.84 14.96
N LEU A 73 -0.04 -10.00 14.01
CA LEU A 73 -0.35 -8.60 14.25
C LEU A 73 -1.61 -8.40 15.12
N TYR A 74 -2.47 -9.41 15.19
CA TYR A 74 -3.71 -9.38 15.98
C TYR A 74 -3.58 -10.11 17.32
N ALA A 75 -2.38 -10.59 17.68
CA ALA A 75 -2.13 -11.21 18.99
C ALA A 75 -2.36 -10.22 20.14
N LEU A 76 -2.77 -10.75 21.29
CA LEU A 76 -2.98 -9.95 22.48
C LEU A 76 -1.67 -9.22 22.86
N GLY A 77 -1.78 -7.92 23.13
CA GLY A 77 -0.65 -7.07 23.54
C GLY A 77 0.18 -6.48 22.41
N VAL A 78 -0.13 -6.76 21.15
CA VAL A 78 0.51 -6.08 20.01
C VAL A 78 -0.06 -4.66 19.84
N ASP A 79 0.82 -3.65 19.91
CA ASP A 79 0.43 -2.25 19.76
C ASP A 79 0.14 -1.93 18.28
N PRO A 80 -1.07 -1.45 17.94
CA PRO A 80 -1.39 -1.02 16.57
C PRO A 80 -0.49 0.10 16.05
N THR A 81 0.09 0.93 16.92
CA THR A 81 1.00 2.01 16.54
C THR A 81 2.30 1.45 15.97
N GLU A 82 2.88 0.46 16.65
CA GLU A 82 4.06 -0.25 16.18
C GLU A 82 3.80 -0.98 14.84
N VAL A 83 2.63 -1.60 14.70
CA VAL A 83 2.24 -2.23 13.44
C VAL A 83 2.21 -1.20 12.30
N ARG A 84 1.62 -0.02 12.52
CA ARG A 84 1.52 1.04 11.50
C ARG A 84 2.86 1.73 11.22
N HIS A 85 3.80 1.70 12.14
CA HIS A 85 5.18 2.13 11.89
C HIS A 85 5.90 1.19 10.93
N ARG A 86 5.76 -0.13 11.14
CA ARG A 86 6.37 -1.17 10.29
C ARG A 86 5.69 -1.32 8.93
N ILE A 87 4.39 -1.01 8.84
CA ILE A 87 3.56 -1.19 7.64
C ILE A 87 2.94 0.14 7.25
N GLY A 88 3.67 0.88 6.41
CA GLY A 88 3.26 2.19 5.91
C GLY A 88 2.08 2.09 4.93
N MET A 89 1.26 3.14 4.87
CA MET A 89 0.12 3.20 3.95
C MET A 89 0.05 4.52 3.20
N VAL A 90 -0.20 4.40 1.89
CA VAL A 90 -0.48 5.52 0.98
C VAL A 90 -1.91 5.39 0.48
N PHE A 91 -2.70 6.44 0.60
CA PHE A 91 -4.12 6.46 0.27
C PHE A 91 -4.37 6.86 -1.18
N GLN A 92 -5.57 6.52 -1.68
CA GLN A 92 -6.02 6.82 -3.03
C GLN A 92 -5.98 8.33 -3.34
N LYS A 93 -6.50 9.16 -2.42
CA LYS A 93 -6.40 10.62 -2.53
C LYS A 93 -5.14 11.06 -1.81
N PRO A 94 -4.26 11.84 -2.47
CA PRO A 94 -3.14 12.45 -1.78
C PRO A 94 -3.62 13.22 -0.56
N ASN A 95 -2.97 13.02 0.56
CA ASN A 95 -3.35 13.61 1.84
C ASN A 95 -2.16 14.26 2.57
N PRO A 96 -1.44 15.20 1.92
CA PRO A 96 -0.45 15.98 2.64
C PRO A 96 -1.14 16.76 3.75
N PHE A 97 -0.45 16.94 4.89
CA PHE A 97 -0.97 17.77 5.97
C PHE A 97 -0.99 19.25 5.51
N PRO A 98 -2.17 19.89 5.45
CA PRO A 98 -2.33 21.18 4.77
C PRO A 98 -1.62 22.33 5.49
N THR A 99 -1.40 22.20 6.79
CA THR A 99 -0.71 23.20 7.62
C THR A 99 0.81 23.01 7.64
N MET A 100 1.32 21.96 6.99
CA MET A 100 2.73 21.61 6.99
C MET A 100 3.38 21.91 5.65
N SER A 101 4.66 22.30 5.69
CA SER A 101 5.53 22.41 4.52
C SER A 101 5.83 21.02 3.91
N ILE A 102 6.49 20.99 2.74
CA ILE A 102 6.98 19.77 2.12
C ILE A 102 7.92 19.04 3.09
N PHE A 103 8.88 19.76 3.67
CA PHE A 103 9.81 19.23 4.66
C PHE A 103 9.09 18.61 5.86
N GLU A 104 8.17 19.35 6.47
CA GLU A 104 7.44 18.89 7.65
C GLU A 104 6.53 17.69 7.37
N ASN A 105 5.91 17.63 6.19
CA ASN A 105 5.11 16.47 5.78
C ASN A 105 5.95 15.18 5.78
N VAL A 106 7.20 15.23 5.32
CA VAL A 106 8.10 14.07 5.33
C VAL A 106 8.62 13.79 6.75
N ALA A 107 8.98 14.84 7.48
CA ALA A 107 9.62 14.75 8.79
C ALA A 107 8.68 14.31 9.92
N VAL A 108 7.36 14.47 9.77
CA VAL A 108 6.39 14.31 10.88
C VAL A 108 6.44 12.94 11.53
N GLY A 109 6.48 11.86 10.74
CA GLY A 109 6.54 10.49 11.26
C GLY A 109 7.83 10.24 12.06
N VAL A 110 8.95 10.74 11.55
CA VAL A 110 10.26 10.62 12.22
C VAL A 110 10.29 11.39 13.54
N ARG A 111 9.67 12.58 13.59
CA ARG A 111 9.57 13.36 14.83
C ARG A 111 8.74 12.67 15.89
N ILE A 112 7.67 11.97 15.50
CA ILE A 112 6.79 11.24 16.43
C ILE A 112 7.50 10.00 17.00
N HIS A 113 8.21 9.25 16.16
CA HIS A 113 8.89 8.01 16.58
C HIS A 113 10.29 8.24 17.18
N GLY A 114 10.86 9.42 16.97
CA GLY A 114 12.20 9.78 17.43
C GLY A 114 13.28 9.52 16.38
N LEU A 115 14.34 10.33 16.44
CA LEU A 115 15.51 10.18 15.58
C LEU A 115 16.48 9.15 16.16
N LYS A 116 17.05 8.32 15.30
CA LYS A 116 18.18 7.47 15.66
C LYS A 116 19.40 8.35 16.02
N PRO A 117 20.21 8.00 17.03
CA PRO A 117 21.42 8.76 17.38
C PRO A 117 22.33 8.96 16.19
N GLY A 118 22.81 10.19 16.00
CA GLY A 118 23.76 10.55 14.93
C GLY A 118 23.16 10.75 13.54
N VAL A 119 21.84 10.59 13.36
CA VAL A 119 21.15 10.81 12.09
C VAL A 119 20.47 12.19 12.11
N LYS A 120 20.66 12.99 11.05
CA LYS A 120 20.01 14.28 10.91
C LYS A 120 18.66 14.15 10.20
N LEU A 121 17.69 14.92 10.66
CA LEU A 121 16.35 14.93 10.08
C LEU A 121 16.35 15.36 8.61
N GLU A 122 17.21 16.31 8.27
CA GLU A 122 17.39 16.82 6.90
C GLU A 122 17.86 15.71 5.95
N GLU A 123 18.77 14.85 6.40
CA GLU A 123 19.29 13.71 5.62
C GLU A 123 18.19 12.68 5.35
N ILE A 124 17.31 12.43 6.35
CA ILE A 124 16.16 11.53 6.17
C ILE A 124 15.17 12.12 5.16
N VAL A 125 14.86 13.41 5.29
CA VAL A 125 13.91 14.10 4.39
C VAL A 125 14.43 14.09 2.97
N GLU A 126 15.69 14.48 2.74
CA GLU A 126 16.31 14.46 1.41
C GLU A 126 16.29 13.03 0.82
N ARG A 127 16.75 12.03 1.57
CA ARG A 127 16.75 10.63 1.13
C ARG A 127 15.35 10.17 0.74
N SER A 128 14.34 10.47 1.57
CA SER A 128 12.95 10.04 1.33
C SER A 128 12.35 10.71 0.11
N LEU A 129 12.63 12.00 -0.10
CA LEU A 129 12.19 12.72 -1.30
C LEU A 129 12.91 12.20 -2.57
N ARG A 130 14.20 11.85 -2.48
CA ARG A 130 14.92 11.20 -3.59
C ARG A 130 14.35 9.83 -3.92
N MET A 131 14.09 9.01 -2.88
CA MET A 131 13.46 7.71 -3.05
C MET A 131 12.06 7.81 -3.66
N ALA A 132 11.32 8.89 -3.39
CA ALA A 132 10.02 9.18 -4.00
C ALA A 132 10.11 9.89 -5.36
N ALA A 133 11.30 10.02 -5.96
CA ALA A 133 11.57 10.74 -7.20
C ALA A 133 10.98 12.18 -7.22
N LEU A 134 11.02 12.87 -6.06
CA LEU A 134 10.45 14.21 -5.90
C LEU A 134 11.49 15.28 -5.59
N TRP A 135 12.67 14.91 -5.11
CA TRP A 135 13.72 15.84 -4.65
C TRP A 135 14.06 16.92 -5.67
N GLU A 136 14.32 16.53 -6.91
CA GLU A 136 14.75 17.47 -7.97
C GLU A 136 13.67 18.50 -8.34
N GLU A 137 12.41 18.21 -7.98
CA GLU A 137 11.29 19.12 -8.27
C GLU A 137 10.99 20.07 -7.11
N VAL A 138 11.52 19.81 -5.89
CA VAL A 138 11.12 20.56 -4.67
C VAL A 138 12.29 21.00 -3.79
N SER A 139 13.52 20.64 -4.09
CA SER A 139 14.69 20.91 -3.24
C SER A 139 14.94 22.40 -2.94
N ASP A 140 14.54 23.28 -3.85
CA ASP A 140 14.64 24.74 -3.74
C ASP A 140 13.48 25.37 -2.94
N ARG A 141 12.44 24.61 -2.61
CA ARG A 141 11.20 25.10 -1.98
C ARG A 141 10.65 24.16 -0.89
N LEU A 142 11.49 23.48 -0.15
CA LEU A 142 11.10 22.52 0.90
C LEU A 142 10.19 23.09 1.98
N TYR A 143 10.26 24.39 2.24
CA TYR A 143 9.48 25.07 3.28
C TYR A 143 8.17 25.68 2.75
N THR A 144 7.83 25.47 1.47
CA THR A 144 6.51 25.81 0.94
C THR A 144 5.47 24.77 1.34
N SER A 145 4.19 25.15 1.32
CA SER A 145 3.09 24.26 1.70
C SER A 145 3.02 23.00 0.81
N GLY A 146 2.88 21.83 1.41
CA GLY A 146 2.74 20.56 0.69
C GLY A 146 1.51 20.48 -0.22
N VAL A 147 0.44 21.22 0.08
CA VAL A 147 -0.77 21.24 -0.76
C VAL A 147 -0.64 22.15 -1.99
N SER A 148 0.42 22.94 -2.11
CA SER A 148 0.70 23.74 -3.31
C SER A 148 1.25 22.91 -4.48
N LEU A 149 1.61 21.67 -4.24
CA LEU A 149 2.12 20.73 -5.23
C LEU A 149 1.01 20.22 -6.16
N SER A 150 1.35 19.78 -7.37
CA SER A 150 0.43 19.06 -8.26
C SER A 150 -0.03 17.74 -7.66
N GLY A 151 -1.14 17.16 -8.12
CA GLY A 151 -1.66 15.90 -7.59
C GLY A 151 -0.63 14.76 -7.58
N GLY A 152 0.12 14.58 -8.67
CA GLY A 152 1.18 13.58 -8.75
C GLY A 152 2.36 13.87 -7.83
N GLN A 153 2.72 15.14 -7.63
CA GLN A 153 3.74 15.55 -6.66
C GLN A 153 3.26 15.32 -5.22
N GLN A 154 1.99 15.64 -4.91
CA GLN A 154 1.40 15.37 -3.60
C GLN A 154 1.39 13.86 -3.29
N GLN A 155 1.08 13.03 -4.27
CA GLN A 155 1.11 11.57 -4.08
C GLN A 155 2.52 11.07 -3.78
N ARG A 156 3.53 11.56 -4.54
CA ARG A 156 4.94 11.23 -4.26
C ARG A 156 5.41 11.79 -2.91
N LEU A 157 4.89 12.94 -2.49
CA LEU A 157 5.13 13.47 -1.13
C LEU A 157 4.56 12.54 -0.05
N CYS A 158 3.35 11.99 -0.25
CA CYS A 158 2.77 11.01 0.66
C CYS A 158 3.58 9.70 0.69
N ILE A 159 4.14 9.27 -0.45
CA ILE A 159 5.06 8.13 -0.51
C ILE A 159 6.35 8.47 0.26
N ALA A 160 6.97 9.64 0.04
CA ALA A 160 8.16 10.07 0.77
C ALA A 160 7.93 10.09 2.28
N ARG A 161 6.78 10.60 2.73
CA ARG A 161 6.36 10.59 4.14
C ARG A 161 6.30 9.17 4.71
N ALA A 162 5.72 8.23 3.96
CA ALA A 162 5.64 6.83 4.38
C ALA A 162 7.02 6.16 4.45
N LEU A 163 7.92 6.48 3.51
CA LEU A 163 9.28 5.92 3.46
C LEU A 163 10.21 6.49 4.53
N ALA A 164 9.95 7.71 5.03
CA ALA A 164 10.82 8.39 6.00
C ALA A 164 10.95 7.64 7.33
N VAL A 165 9.97 6.85 7.70
CA VAL A 165 9.98 6.01 8.90
C VAL A 165 10.58 4.62 8.67
N GLU A 166 11.12 4.35 7.47
CA GLU A 166 11.77 3.08 7.08
C GLU A 166 10.85 1.85 7.31
N PRO A 167 9.63 1.81 6.73
CA PRO A 167 8.72 0.70 6.92
C PRO A 167 9.28 -0.59 6.29
N GLU A 168 8.81 -1.74 6.73
CA GLU A 168 9.14 -3.04 6.12
C GLU A 168 8.23 -3.38 4.94
N VAL A 169 7.01 -2.86 5.00
CA VAL A 169 5.96 -3.07 3.98
C VAL A 169 5.33 -1.73 3.62
N LEU A 170 5.08 -1.53 2.33
CA LEU A 170 4.36 -0.36 1.82
C LEU A 170 3.05 -0.80 1.19
N LEU A 171 1.95 -0.33 1.74
CA LEU A 171 0.59 -0.54 1.23
C LEU A 171 0.15 0.68 0.43
N LEU A 172 -0.38 0.48 -0.79
CA LEU A 172 -0.88 1.56 -1.64
C LEU A 172 -2.32 1.25 -2.07
N ASP A 173 -3.24 2.11 -1.69
CA ASP A 173 -4.65 2.02 -2.07
C ASP A 173 -4.91 2.89 -3.30
N GLU A 174 -4.98 2.29 -4.48
CA GLU A 174 -5.23 2.95 -5.77
C GLU A 174 -4.38 4.23 -6.00
N PRO A 175 -3.04 4.19 -5.86
CA PRO A 175 -2.20 5.39 -5.76
C PRO A 175 -2.20 6.27 -7.02
N CYS A 176 -2.68 5.77 -8.14
CA CYS A 176 -2.69 6.47 -9.43
C CYS A 176 -4.10 6.80 -9.96
N ALA A 177 -5.18 6.51 -9.20
CA ALA A 177 -6.56 6.60 -9.70
C ALA A 177 -6.99 8.00 -10.20
N SER A 178 -6.36 9.06 -9.70
CA SER A 178 -6.71 10.45 -10.04
C SER A 178 -5.57 11.21 -10.69
N LEU A 179 -4.57 10.50 -11.23
CA LEU A 179 -3.37 11.10 -11.78
C LEU A 179 -3.37 11.07 -13.32
N ASP A 180 -2.67 12.02 -13.90
CA ASP A 180 -2.38 12.03 -15.33
C ASP A 180 -1.42 10.87 -15.72
N PRO A 181 -1.36 10.50 -17.02
CA PRO A 181 -0.53 9.37 -17.46
C PRO A 181 0.96 9.51 -17.14
N ILE A 182 1.50 10.73 -17.20
CA ILE A 182 2.94 10.98 -16.93
C ILE A 182 3.22 10.78 -15.44
N SER A 183 2.39 11.32 -14.57
CA SER A 183 2.48 11.12 -13.12
C SER A 183 2.30 9.65 -12.73
N THR A 184 1.40 8.93 -13.41
CA THR A 184 1.20 7.50 -13.22
C THR A 184 2.47 6.71 -13.55
N LEU A 185 3.09 6.94 -14.71
CA LEU A 185 4.34 6.27 -15.09
C LEU A 185 5.46 6.53 -14.08
N LYS A 186 5.62 7.77 -13.60
CA LYS A 186 6.62 8.09 -12.56
C LYS A 186 6.41 7.28 -11.29
N ILE A 187 5.16 7.05 -10.86
CA ILE A 187 4.86 6.22 -9.69
C ILE A 187 5.10 4.73 -10.00
N GLU A 188 4.76 4.25 -11.18
CA GLU A 188 5.03 2.86 -11.57
C GLU A 188 6.54 2.56 -11.56
N ASP A 189 7.36 3.42 -12.18
CA ASP A 189 8.83 3.30 -12.17
C ASP A 189 9.38 3.33 -10.74
N LEU A 190 8.86 4.23 -9.92
CA LEU A 190 9.20 4.35 -8.51
C LEU A 190 8.92 3.04 -7.75
N LEU A 191 7.76 2.42 -7.94
CA LEU A 191 7.41 1.16 -7.26
C LEU A 191 8.34 0.01 -7.65
N VAL A 192 8.74 -0.05 -8.94
CA VAL A 192 9.71 -1.05 -9.43
C VAL A 192 11.08 -0.88 -8.78
N GLU A 193 11.52 0.35 -8.53
CA GLU A 193 12.76 0.61 -7.79
C GLU A 193 12.61 0.27 -6.29
N LEU A 194 11.53 0.68 -5.66
CA LEU A 194 11.28 0.47 -4.23
C LEU A 194 11.19 -1.02 -3.86
N LYS A 195 10.68 -1.89 -4.73
CA LYS A 195 10.56 -3.33 -4.43
C LYS A 195 11.89 -4.03 -4.16
N LYS A 196 13.02 -3.42 -4.53
CA LYS A 196 14.36 -3.95 -4.23
C LYS A 196 14.62 -4.03 -2.72
N ASN A 197 14.00 -3.12 -1.96
CA ASN A 197 14.21 -2.97 -0.52
C ASN A 197 12.92 -3.15 0.30
N TYR A 198 11.76 -3.01 -0.32
CA TYR A 198 10.45 -3.01 0.35
C TYR A 198 9.53 -4.09 -0.21
N THR A 199 8.72 -4.68 0.66
CA THR A 199 7.57 -5.49 0.23
C THR A 199 6.42 -4.54 -0.06
N ILE A 200 5.81 -4.66 -1.24
CA ILE A 200 4.78 -3.72 -1.69
C ILE A 200 3.47 -4.46 -1.95
N VAL A 201 2.37 -3.94 -1.43
CA VAL A 201 1.02 -4.37 -1.78
C VAL A 201 0.27 -3.20 -2.38
N ILE A 202 -0.16 -3.33 -3.62
CA ILE A 202 -0.89 -2.29 -4.34
C ILE A 202 -2.31 -2.75 -4.66
N VAL A 203 -3.30 -1.96 -4.28
CA VAL A 203 -4.66 -2.10 -4.79
C VAL A 203 -4.79 -1.27 -6.05
N THR A 204 -5.34 -1.84 -7.11
CA THR A 204 -5.65 -1.11 -8.33
C THR A 204 -6.84 -1.74 -9.06
N HIS A 205 -7.66 -0.91 -9.69
CA HIS A 205 -8.67 -1.35 -10.67
C HIS A 205 -8.16 -1.29 -12.12
N ASN A 206 -6.93 -0.78 -12.33
CA ASN A 206 -6.29 -0.71 -13.65
C ASN A 206 -5.48 -1.99 -13.91
N MET A 207 -6.04 -2.86 -14.78
CA MET A 207 -5.41 -4.13 -15.15
C MET A 207 -4.05 -3.95 -15.80
N GLN A 208 -3.90 -2.91 -16.63
CA GLN A 208 -2.63 -2.65 -17.31
C GLN A 208 -1.55 -2.23 -16.30
N GLN A 209 -1.90 -1.44 -15.29
CA GLN A 209 -0.99 -1.09 -14.21
C GLN A 209 -0.57 -2.34 -13.43
N ALA A 210 -1.53 -3.17 -13.00
CA ALA A 210 -1.22 -4.42 -12.30
C ALA A 210 -0.27 -5.30 -13.12
N ALA A 211 -0.55 -5.48 -14.42
CA ALA A 211 0.29 -6.29 -15.32
C ALA A 211 1.71 -5.74 -15.49
N ARG A 212 1.89 -4.39 -15.47
CA ARG A 212 3.22 -3.78 -15.66
C ARG A 212 4.08 -3.84 -14.41
N VAL A 213 3.51 -3.57 -13.23
CA VAL A 213 4.32 -3.31 -12.03
C VAL A 213 4.42 -4.50 -11.09
N SER A 214 3.45 -5.41 -11.06
CA SER A 214 3.41 -6.46 -10.04
C SER A 214 4.13 -7.74 -10.44
N ASP A 215 4.70 -8.40 -9.44
CA ASP A 215 5.28 -9.75 -9.56
C ASP A 215 4.21 -10.82 -9.34
N TYR A 216 3.27 -10.55 -8.43
CA TYR A 216 2.13 -11.42 -8.09
C TYR A 216 0.83 -10.63 -8.17
N THR A 217 -0.25 -11.31 -8.53
CA THR A 217 -1.59 -10.73 -8.58
C THR A 217 -2.59 -11.60 -7.84
N ALA A 218 -3.40 -10.97 -6.99
CA ALA A 218 -4.51 -11.57 -6.28
C ALA A 218 -5.83 -10.98 -6.81
N PHE A 219 -6.76 -11.81 -7.23
CA PHE A 219 -8.09 -11.40 -7.64
C PHE A 219 -9.09 -11.61 -6.51
N LEU A 220 -9.69 -10.51 -6.04
CA LEU A 220 -10.78 -10.51 -5.06
C LEU A 220 -12.12 -10.28 -5.74
N LEU A 221 -13.12 -11.09 -5.32
CA LEU A 221 -14.51 -10.96 -5.75
C LEU A 221 -15.44 -11.23 -4.56
N ASP A 222 -16.39 -10.35 -4.30
CA ASP A 222 -17.40 -10.47 -3.23
C ASP A 222 -16.85 -10.83 -1.84
N GLY A 223 -15.66 -10.33 -1.54
CA GLY A 223 -14.96 -10.56 -0.27
C GLY A 223 -14.12 -11.83 -0.23
N GLU A 224 -14.05 -12.60 -1.28
CA GLU A 224 -13.30 -13.85 -1.39
C GLU A 224 -12.04 -13.66 -2.23
N LEU A 225 -10.96 -14.37 -1.91
CA LEU A 225 -9.79 -14.52 -2.77
C LEU A 225 -10.08 -15.64 -3.80
N VAL A 226 -10.32 -15.22 -5.04
CA VAL A 226 -10.65 -16.16 -6.12
C VAL A 226 -9.42 -16.85 -6.66
N GLU A 227 -8.37 -16.06 -6.92
CA GLU A 227 -7.13 -16.58 -7.50
C GLU A 227 -5.93 -15.74 -7.06
N TYR A 228 -4.78 -16.37 -6.87
CA TYR A 228 -3.51 -15.73 -6.55
C TYR A 228 -2.36 -16.46 -7.19
N GLY A 229 -1.48 -15.76 -7.88
CA GLY A 229 -0.32 -16.34 -8.54
C GLY A 229 0.63 -15.32 -9.15
N PRO A 230 1.67 -15.77 -9.85
CA PRO A 230 2.53 -14.92 -10.64
C PRO A 230 1.72 -14.08 -11.63
N THR A 231 1.99 -12.78 -11.70
CA THR A 231 1.23 -11.85 -12.55
C THR A 231 1.12 -12.30 -14.01
N PRO A 232 2.19 -12.77 -14.68
CA PRO A 232 2.06 -13.26 -16.05
C PRO A 232 1.09 -14.42 -16.19
N GLU A 233 1.01 -15.32 -15.22
CA GLU A 233 0.10 -16.47 -15.26
C GLU A 233 -1.35 -16.03 -15.10
N ILE A 234 -1.63 -15.17 -14.11
CA ILE A 234 -2.97 -14.63 -13.87
C ILE A 234 -3.51 -13.92 -15.12
N PHE A 235 -2.68 -13.13 -15.82
CA PHE A 235 -3.13 -12.35 -16.97
C PHE A 235 -3.16 -13.13 -18.30
N THR A 236 -2.45 -14.28 -18.41
CA THR A 236 -2.38 -15.03 -19.69
C THR A 236 -3.06 -16.40 -19.62
N ARG A 237 -3.13 -17.00 -18.44
CA ARG A 237 -3.66 -18.36 -18.23
C ARG A 237 -4.32 -18.50 -16.85
N PRO A 238 -5.32 -17.68 -16.54
CA PRO A 238 -6.03 -17.80 -15.27
C PRO A 238 -6.66 -19.19 -15.15
N GLN A 239 -6.68 -19.72 -13.94
CA GLN A 239 -7.24 -21.05 -13.66
C GLN A 239 -8.74 -20.98 -13.33
N ASP A 240 -9.18 -19.86 -12.75
CA ASP A 240 -10.60 -19.64 -12.43
C ASP A 240 -11.27 -18.82 -13.54
N LYS A 241 -12.42 -19.30 -14.01
CA LYS A 241 -13.19 -18.64 -15.05
C LYS A 241 -13.62 -17.21 -14.66
N ARG A 242 -13.89 -16.97 -13.38
CA ARG A 242 -14.25 -15.62 -12.89
C ARG A 242 -13.10 -14.63 -13.07
N THR A 243 -11.85 -15.11 -12.90
CA THR A 243 -10.64 -14.32 -13.16
C THR A 243 -10.52 -14.01 -14.67
N GLU A 244 -10.72 -15.01 -15.53
CA GLU A 244 -10.71 -14.85 -16.99
C GLU A 244 -11.76 -13.82 -17.45
N ASP A 245 -13.00 -13.96 -17.00
CA ASP A 245 -14.10 -13.07 -17.35
C ASP A 245 -13.82 -11.62 -16.88
N TYR A 246 -13.23 -11.46 -15.67
CA TYR A 246 -12.86 -10.15 -15.15
C TYR A 246 -11.76 -9.47 -15.98
N ILE A 247 -10.67 -10.19 -16.28
CA ILE A 247 -9.50 -9.67 -17.00
C ILE A 247 -9.87 -9.34 -18.47
N THR A 248 -10.74 -10.15 -19.08
CA THR A 248 -11.19 -9.95 -20.48
C THR A 248 -12.32 -8.94 -20.63
N GLY A 249 -12.80 -8.35 -19.52
CA GLY A 249 -13.91 -7.38 -19.54
C GLY A 249 -15.28 -7.98 -19.83
N ARG A 250 -15.43 -9.30 -19.69
CA ARG A 250 -16.72 -10.02 -19.84
C ARG A 250 -17.49 -10.10 -18.51
N PHE A 251 -17.04 -9.36 -17.53
CA PHE A 251 -17.63 -9.33 -16.19
C PHE A 251 -18.75 -8.29 -16.16
N GLY A 252 -20.01 -8.74 -16.03
CA GLY A 252 -21.22 -7.90 -16.01
C GLY A 252 -22.48 -8.74 -15.92
#